data_b0c7363d6ccb6b414de2a8902903f8f0
#
_entry.id   b0c7363d6ccb6b414de2a8902903f8f0
#
_cell.length_a   1.000
_cell.length_b   1.000
_cell.length_c   1.000
_cell.angle_alpha   90.00
_cell.angle_beta   90.00
_cell.angle_gamma   90.00
#
_symmetry.space_group_name_H-M   'P 1'
#
loop_
_entity.id
_entity.type
_entity.pdbx_description
1 polymer ?
#
loop_
_entity_poly.entity_id
_entity_poly.type
_entity_poly.pdbx_seq_one_letter_code
_entity_poly.pdbx_strand_id
1 'polypeptide(L)'
;LDAIALAVPPRAQYEIAKTALQKGLHVFAEKPLTANLKQAKELCALAKKKGVTTGVDFEFPEIAEWKKVKELLDKKKFGVLKHVSVDWDWQSGDLKYGRKTWKTSVKEGGGALSFYFSHGLYYLEHFAGKIQETRALFSYSPLSLNGGEVGVDMLLKFKSGVIGNVHVSCNSPGYVRHRLMFICERGVVVLENKNSIVDNFVITTYDQRGKHVVKVRKDKDLTNEDERVKIVRKLAQRFVDACSNKKQMIPSFGDGLRVQELIETIRSKKI
;
A
#
# COMPACT_ATOMS: atom_id res chain seq x y z
N LEU A 1 -10.95 -6.56 27.29
CA LEU A 1 -10.21 -6.22 26.07
C LEU A 1 -11.22 -5.96 24.97
N ASP A 2 -11.18 -4.76 24.37
CA ASP A 2 -12.17 -4.34 23.37
C ASP A 2 -11.61 -4.41 21.94
N ALA A 3 -10.29 -4.26 21.81
CA ALA A 3 -9.60 -4.26 20.54
C ALA A 3 -8.20 -4.88 20.64
N ILE A 4 -7.67 -5.33 19.49
CA ILE A 4 -6.28 -5.77 19.35
C ILE A 4 -5.62 -5.15 18.12
N ALA A 5 -4.30 -4.93 18.22
CA ALA A 5 -3.45 -4.61 17.07
C ALA A 5 -2.51 -5.78 16.78
N LEU A 6 -2.36 -6.11 15.50
CA LEU A 6 -1.59 -7.27 15.04
C LEU A 6 -0.43 -6.82 14.14
N ALA A 7 0.79 -7.17 14.51
CA ALA A 7 2.02 -6.91 13.77
C ALA A 7 2.83 -8.21 13.65
N VAL A 8 2.23 -9.22 13.01
CA VAL A 8 2.78 -10.58 12.87
C VAL A 8 2.67 -11.07 11.40
N PRO A 9 3.39 -12.13 11.00
CA PRO A 9 3.27 -12.68 9.65
C PRO A 9 1.83 -13.03 9.26
N PRO A 10 1.45 -12.93 7.97
CA PRO A 10 0.04 -13.03 7.52
C PRO A 10 -0.67 -14.32 7.93
N ARG A 11 0.05 -15.45 8.01
CA ARG A 11 -0.52 -16.72 8.46
C ARG A 11 -0.92 -16.69 9.94
N ALA A 12 -0.04 -16.21 10.81
CA ALA A 12 -0.33 -16.05 12.23
C ALA A 12 -1.41 -14.97 12.45
N GLN A 13 -1.33 -13.87 11.67
CA GLN A 13 -2.29 -12.78 11.71
C GLN A 13 -3.71 -13.26 11.43
N TYR A 14 -3.89 -14.11 10.43
CA TYR A 14 -5.21 -14.69 10.12
C TYR A 14 -5.80 -15.45 11.31
N GLU A 15 -5.03 -16.36 11.94
CA GLU A 15 -5.52 -17.19 13.06
C GLU A 15 -5.89 -16.33 14.28
N ILE A 16 -5.03 -15.36 14.61
CA ILE A 16 -5.28 -14.46 15.75
C ILE A 16 -6.46 -13.53 15.45
N ALA A 17 -6.52 -12.92 14.25
CA ALA A 17 -7.61 -12.06 13.85
C ALA A 17 -8.95 -12.81 13.87
N LYS A 18 -8.99 -14.04 13.35
CA LYS A 18 -10.18 -14.90 13.36
C LYS A 18 -10.69 -15.14 14.78
N THR A 19 -9.79 -15.52 15.70
CA THR A 19 -10.13 -15.75 17.10
C THR A 19 -10.64 -14.47 17.77
N ALA A 20 -9.99 -13.33 17.53
CA ALA A 20 -10.40 -12.04 18.08
C ALA A 20 -11.79 -11.62 17.58
N LEU A 21 -12.03 -11.73 16.28
CA LEU A 21 -13.32 -11.42 15.67
C LEU A 21 -14.44 -12.34 16.18
N GLN A 22 -14.17 -13.63 16.39
CA GLN A 22 -15.13 -14.57 17.01
C GLN A 22 -15.55 -14.12 18.39
N LYS A 23 -14.63 -13.54 19.17
CA LYS A 23 -14.88 -12.97 20.50
C LYS A 23 -15.51 -11.56 20.46
N GLY A 24 -15.75 -10.99 19.27
CA GLY A 24 -16.35 -9.66 19.11
C GLY A 24 -15.37 -8.51 19.36
N LEU A 25 -14.05 -8.76 19.28
CA LEU A 25 -13.04 -7.71 19.42
C LEU A 25 -12.86 -6.93 18.12
N HIS A 26 -12.59 -5.63 18.21
CA HIS A 26 -12.11 -4.81 17.13
C HIS A 26 -10.68 -5.19 16.75
N VAL A 27 -10.32 -5.14 15.45
CA VAL A 27 -9.00 -5.60 14.99
C VAL A 27 -8.34 -4.58 14.07
N PHE A 28 -7.14 -4.14 14.42
CA PHE A 28 -6.21 -3.42 13.55
C PHE A 28 -5.08 -4.38 13.14
N ALA A 29 -4.84 -4.53 11.85
CA ALA A 29 -3.92 -5.52 11.32
C ALA A 29 -2.87 -4.92 10.39
N GLU A 30 -1.68 -5.51 10.39
CA GLU A 30 -0.65 -5.27 9.39
C GLU A 30 -1.09 -5.74 8.00
N LYS A 31 -0.42 -5.20 6.97
CA LYS A 31 -0.54 -5.67 5.59
C LYS A 31 0.57 -6.71 5.25
N PRO A 32 0.33 -7.61 4.29
CA PRO A 32 -0.96 -7.91 3.69
C PRO A 32 -1.93 -8.50 4.73
N LEU A 33 -3.23 -8.27 4.56
CA LEU A 33 -4.24 -8.69 5.54
C LEU A 33 -4.18 -10.20 5.84
N THR A 34 -3.93 -11.02 4.81
CA THR A 34 -3.80 -12.46 4.89
C THR A 34 -2.84 -13.00 3.83
N ALA A 35 -2.48 -14.27 3.91
CA ALA A 35 -1.63 -14.92 2.92
C ALA A 35 -2.37 -15.25 1.60
N ASN A 36 -3.70 -15.32 1.59
CA ASN A 36 -4.52 -15.67 0.41
C ASN A 36 -5.94 -15.10 0.48
N LEU A 37 -6.61 -15.07 -0.67
CA LEU A 37 -7.94 -14.48 -0.83
C LEU A 37 -9.03 -15.17 0.01
N LYS A 38 -8.96 -16.50 0.18
CA LYS A 38 -9.98 -17.25 0.96
C LYS A 38 -10.00 -16.76 2.41
N GLN A 39 -8.83 -16.62 3.02
CA GLN A 39 -8.70 -16.11 4.39
C GLN A 39 -9.18 -14.66 4.52
N ALA A 40 -8.87 -13.79 3.56
CA ALA A 40 -9.34 -12.39 3.57
C ALA A 40 -10.87 -12.31 3.51
N LYS A 41 -11.51 -13.11 2.63
CA LYS A 41 -12.98 -13.19 2.54
C LYS A 41 -13.60 -13.66 3.85
N GLU A 42 -13.01 -14.66 4.50
CA GLU A 42 -13.50 -15.20 5.78
C GLU A 42 -13.42 -14.14 6.89
N LEU A 43 -12.29 -13.44 7.04
CA LEU A 43 -12.15 -12.39 8.05
C LEU A 43 -13.12 -11.24 7.82
N CYS A 44 -13.31 -10.80 6.57
CA CYS A 44 -14.28 -9.74 6.24
C CYS A 44 -15.72 -10.15 6.56
N ALA A 45 -16.11 -11.38 6.19
CA ALA A 45 -17.44 -11.90 6.48
C ALA A 45 -17.69 -11.99 8.00
N LEU A 46 -16.69 -12.48 8.74
CA LEU A 46 -16.77 -12.60 10.20
C LEU A 46 -16.85 -11.23 10.87
N ALA A 47 -16.02 -10.27 10.46
CA ALA A 47 -16.04 -8.90 10.99
C ALA A 47 -17.41 -8.24 10.75
N LYS A 48 -17.96 -8.38 9.54
CA LYS A 48 -19.31 -7.89 9.20
C LYS A 48 -20.38 -8.55 10.08
N LYS A 49 -20.33 -9.88 10.24
CA LYS A 49 -21.29 -10.64 11.08
C LYS A 49 -21.26 -10.19 12.54
N LYS A 50 -20.07 -9.85 13.05
CA LYS A 50 -19.87 -9.42 14.45
C LYS A 50 -20.10 -7.92 14.66
N GLY A 51 -20.24 -7.12 13.61
CA GLY A 51 -20.44 -5.68 13.69
C GLY A 51 -19.27 -4.92 14.29
N VAL A 52 -18.03 -5.45 14.17
CA VAL A 52 -16.83 -4.87 14.77
C VAL A 52 -16.10 -3.96 13.80
N THR A 53 -15.38 -2.97 14.34
CA THR A 53 -14.50 -2.08 13.59
C THR A 53 -13.24 -2.82 13.19
N THR A 54 -12.78 -2.63 11.95
CA THR A 54 -11.54 -3.22 11.45
C THR A 54 -10.66 -2.16 10.77
N GLY A 55 -9.35 -2.32 10.86
CA GLY A 55 -8.36 -1.47 10.20
C GLY A 55 -7.21 -2.28 9.61
N VAL A 56 -6.63 -1.79 8.51
CA VAL A 56 -5.40 -2.32 7.90
C VAL A 56 -4.36 -1.23 7.78
N ASP A 57 -3.09 -1.54 8.05
CA ASP A 57 -2.00 -0.56 8.00
C ASP A 57 -1.55 -0.30 6.55
N PHE A 58 -2.35 0.46 5.79
CA PHE A 58 -1.95 1.05 4.52
C PHE A 58 -1.56 2.52 4.74
N GLU A 59 -0.36 2.74 5.24
CA GLU A 59 0.12 3.99 5.83
C GLU A 59 0.35 5.14 4.83
N PHE A 60 0.77 4.88 3.58
CA PHE A 60 1.22 5.92 2.65
C PHE A 60 0.26 7.10 2.47
N PRO A 61 -1.06 6.91 2.31
CA PRO A 61 -1.99 8.03 2.18
C PRO A 61 -2.06 8.97 3.40
N GLU A 62 -1.48 8.57 4.54
CA GLU A 62 -1.43 9.42 5.75
C GLU A 62 -0.28 10.43 5.72
N ILE A 63 0.70 10.25 4.84
CA ILE A 63 1.83 11.15 4.67
C ILE A 63 1.33 12.50 4.12
N ALA A 64 1.82 13.61 4.68
CA ALA A 64 1.32 14.95 4.36
C ALA A 64 1.43 15.29 2.85
N GLU A 65 2.55 14.93 2.22
CA GLU A 65 2.76 15.12 0.80
C GLU A 65 1.78 14.28 -0.05
N TRP A 66 1.47 13.05 0.37
CA TRP A 66 0.49 12.19 -0.30
C TRP A 66 -0.92 12.76 -0.22
N LYS A 67 -1.32 13.27 0.95
CA LYS A 67 -2.59 14.01 1.13
C LYS A 67 -2.66 15.21 0.23
N LYS A 68 -1.54 15.95 0.09
CA LYS A 68 -1.49 17.12 -0.79
C LYS A 68 -1.64 16.74 -2.25
N VAL A 69 -1.02 15.67 -2.71
CA VAL A 69 -1.21 15.15 -4.08
C VAL A 69 -2.68 14.77 -4.30
N LYS A 70 -3.29 14.05 -3.36
CA LYS A 70 -4.72 13.68 -3.44
C LYS A 70 -5.61 14.94 -3.56
N GLU A 71 -5.35 15.94 -2.75
CA GLU A 71 -6.06 17.23 -2.83
C GLU A 71 -5.94 17.88 -4.22
N LEU A 72 -4.72 17.90 -4.79
CA LEU A 72 -4.49 18.49 -6.13
C LEU A 72 -5.25 17.75 -7.22
N LEU A 73 -5.29 16.41 -7.14
CA LEU A 73 -6.01 15.55 -8.10
C LEU A 73 -7.53 15.70 -7.94
N ASP A 74 -8.06 15.66 -6.72
CA ASP A 74 -9.51 15.77 -6.44
C ASP A 74 -10.07 17.12 -6.85
N LYS A 75 -9.31 18.20 -6.60
CA LYS A 75 -9.65 19.56 -7.07
C LYS A 75 -9.42 19.75 -8.56
N LYS A 76 -8.95 18.74 -9.28
CA LYS A 76 -8.61 18.80 -10.71
C LYS A 76 -7.76 20.02 -11.07
N LYS A 77 -6.79 20.38 -10.22
CA LYS A 77 -5.97 21.58 -10.40
C LYS A 77 -5.31 21.65 -11.79
N PHE A 78 -4.88 20.50 -12.29
CA PHE A 78 -4.29 20.34 -13.62
C PHE A 78 -5.23 19.65 -14.63
N GLY A 79 -6.54 19.65 -14.38
CA GLY A 79 -7.53 18.92 -15.17
C GLY A 79 -7.69 17.47 -14.75
N VAL A 80 -8.32 16.67 -15.59
CA VAL A 80 -8.59 15.26 -15.34
C VAL A 80 -7.30 14.45 -15.43
N LEU A 81 -7.11 13.50 -14.54
CA LEU A 81 -6.01 12.53 -14.58
C LEU A 81 -6.15 11.63 -15.82
N LYS A 82 -5.08 11.48 -16.58
CA LYS A 82 -5.00 10.67 -17.81
C LYS A 82 -4.13 9.44 -17.65
N HIS A 83 -3.02 9.59 -16.92
CA HIS A 83 -2.06 8.51 -16.75
C HIS A 83 -1.40 8.58 -15.37
N VAL A 84 -1.07 7.41 -14.80
CA VAL A 84 -0.29 7.30 -13.58
C VAL A 84 0.87 6.31 -13.79
N SER A 85 2.08 6.69 -13.37
CA SER A 85 3.20 5.75 -13.32
C SER A 85 3.78 5.65 -11.91
N VAL A 86 4.28 4.46 -11.58
CA VAL A 86 4.98 4.18 -10.32
C VAL A 86 6.31 3.50 -10.64
N ASP A 87 7.37 4.03 -10.06
CA ASP A 87 8.70 3.41 -10.02
C ASP A 87 9.10 3.27 -8.55
N TRP A 88 9.24 2.05 -8.07
CA TRP A 88 9.62 1.79 -6.68
C TRP A 88 10.74 0.75 -6.60
N ASP A 89 11.94 1.23 -6.34
CA ASP A 89 13.18 0.48 -6.31
C ASP A 89 13.86 0.57 -4.96
N TRP A 90 14.32 -0.57 -4.45
CA TRP A 90 15.20 -0.66 -3.28
C TRP A 90 15.81 -2.06 -3.19
N GLN A 91 16.75 -2.25 -2.30
CA GLN A 91 17.22 -3.59 -1.95
C GLN A 91 16.64 -4.02 -0.59
N SER A 92 15.85 -5.08 -0.57
CA SER A 92 15.33 -5.62 0.68
C SER A 92 16.43 -6.27 1.52
N GLY A 93 16.32 -6.14 2.85
CA GLY A 93 17.28 -6.76 3.76
C GLY A 93 17.35 -8.28 3.65
N ASP A 94 16.24 -8.93 3.34
CA ASP A 94 16.20 -10.39 3.21
C ASP A 94 16.99 -10.87 1.98
N LEU A 95 16.91 -10.14 0.86
CA LEU A 95 17.73 -10.44 -0.33
C LEU A 95 19.21 -10.08 -0.09
N LYS A 96 19.46 -8.91 0.50
CA LYS A 96 20.84 -8.44 0.78
C LYS A 96 21.62 -9.40 1.68
N TYR A 97 20.96 -9.98 2.67
CA TYR A 97 21.60 -10.85 3.68
C TYR A 97 21.25 -12.33 3.51
N GLY A 98 20.64 -12.73 2.40
CA GLY A 98 20.30 -14.14 2.12
C GLY A 98 19.40 -14.78 3.18
N ARG A 99 18.36 -14.06 3.64
CA ARG A 99 17.48 -14.57 4.72
C ARG A 99 16.26 -15.29 4.15
N LYS A 100 16.00 -16.50 4.67
CA LYS A 100 14.74 -17.21 4.44
C LYS A 100 13.69 -16.72 5.43
N THR A 101 12.80 -15.84 4.97
CA THR A 101 11.66 -15.39 5.77
C THR A 101 10.36 -15.58 4.99
N TRP A 102 9.22 -15.41 5.66
CA TRP A 102 7.93 -15.45 5.01
C TRP A 102 7.80 -14.36 3.90
N LYS A 103 8.54 -13.26 4.01
CA LYS A 103 8.54 -12.16 3.04
C LYS A 103 9.03 -12.56 1.65
N THR A 104 9.85 -13.61 1.56
CA THR A 104 10.35 -14.18 0.31
C THR A 104 9.56 -15.42 -0.14
N SER A 105 8.42 -15.74 0.50
CA SER A 105 7.56 -16.89 0.22
C SER A 105 6.16 -16.47 -0.22
N VAL A 106 5.80 -16.72 -1.48
CA VAL A 106 4.45 -16.45 -2.00
C VAL A 106 3.37 -17.18 -1.21
N LYS A 107 3.64 -18.44 -0.81
CA LYS A 107 2.69 -19.28 -0.05
C LYS A 107 2.36 -18.71 1.34
N GLU A 108 3.25 -17.90 1.88
CA GLU A 108 3.09 -17.25 3.20
C GLU A 108 2.62 -15.80 3.11
N GLY A 109 2.28 -15.34 1.89
CA GLY A 109 1.84 -13.96 1.64
C GLY A 109 2.98 -13.00 1.30
N GLY A 110 4.18 -13.51 1.02
CA GLY A 110 5.34 -12.73 0.62
C GLY A 110 5.45 -12.49 -0.89
N GLY A 111 6.65 -12.09 -1.32
CA GLY A 111 6.97 -11.63 -2.67
C GLY A 111 6.82 -10.11 -2.83
N ALA A 112 7.43 -9.56 -3.87
CA ALA A 112 7.41 -8.12 -4.15
C ALA A 112 5.99 -7.56 -4.28
N LEU A 113 5.10 -8.30 -4.96
CA LEU A 113 3.71 -7.90 -5.16
C LEU A 113 2.91 -7.87 -3.85
N SER A 114 2.94 -8.95 -3.07
CA SER A 114 2.10 -9.07 -1.87
C SER A 114 2.64 -8.30 -0.69
N PHE A 115 3.91 -8.56 -0.34
CA PHE A 115 4.46 -7.98 0.90
C PHE A 115 4.70 -6.48 0.76
N TYR A 116 5.30 -6.05 -0.33
CA TYR A 116 5.64 -4.65 -0.51
C TYR A 116 4.56 -3.89 -1.28
N PHE A 117 4.19 -4.37 -2.47
CA PHE A 117 3.31 -3.60 -3.36
C PHE A 117 1.81 -3.73 -3.05
N SER A 118 1.42 -4.44 -1.99
CA SER A 118 0.06 -4.31 -1.41
C SER A 118 -0.27 -2.87 -1.05
N HIS A 119 0.68 -2.10 -0.51
CA HIS A 119 0.54 -0.65 -0.36
C HIS A 119 0.26 0.05 -1.69
N GLY A 120 1.00 -0.33 -2.74
CA GLY A 120 0.88 0.23 -4.09
C GLY A 120 -0.50 0.02 -4.70
N LEU A 121 -1.02 -1.19 -4.59
CA LEU A 121 -2.37 -1.50 -5.07
C LEU A 121 -3.44 -0.68 -4.35
N TYR A 122 -3.30 -0.50 -3.03
CA TYR A 122 -4.20 0.32 -2.24
C TYR A 122 -4.11 1.80 -2.65
N TYR A 123 -2.89 2.38 -2.67
CA TYR A 123 -2.79 3.81 -2.96
C TYR A 123 -3.09 4.15 -4.44
N LEU A 124 -2.86 3.25 -5.37
CA LEU A 124 -3.24 3.46 -6.77
C LEU A 124 -4.76 3.59 -6.91
N GLU A 125 -5.55 2.71 -6.25
CA GLU A 125 -7.00 2.86 -6.21
C GLU A 125 -7.44 4.12 -5.45
N HIS A 126 -6.70 4.54 -4.43
CA HIS A 126 -6.94 5.79 -3.71
C HIS A 126 -6.80 7.02 -4.62
N PHE A 127 -5.81 7.05 -5.52
CA PHE A 127 -5.55 8.19 -6.41
C PHE A 127 -6.36 8.15 -7.70
N ALA A 128 -6.46 7.01 -8.36
CA ALA A 128 -6.97 6.88 -9.73
C ALA A 128 -8.32 6.15 -9.84
N GLY A 129 -8.84 5.64 -8.72
CA GLY A 129 -10.07 4.85 -8.68
C GLY A 129 -9.82 3.37 -8.91
N LYS A 130 -10.90 2.58 -9.04
CA LYS A 130 -10.82 1.12 -9.09
C LYS A 130 -10.06 0.60 -10.31
N ILE A 131 -9.09 -0.30 -10.07
CA ILE A 131 -8.39 -1.04 -11.13
C ILE A 131 -9.36 -2.04 -11.75
N GLN A 132 -9.47 -2.02 -13.08
CA GLN A 132 -10.37 -2.86 -13.87
C GLN A 132 -9.62 -3.98 -14.59
N GLU A 133 -8.48 -3.67 -15.21
CA GLU A 133 -7.68 -4.62 -15.97
C GLU A 133 -6.21 -4.53 -15.58
N THR A 134 -5.51 -5.66 -15.63
CA THR A 134 -4.08 -5.76 -15.33
C THR A 134 -3.38 -6.72 -16.28
N ARG A 135 -2.10 -6.42 -16.59
CA ARG A 135 -1.14 -7.35 -17.20
C ARG A 135 0.16 -7.20 -16.43
N ALA A 136 0.85 -8.30 -16.15
CA ALA A 136 2.03 -8.30 -15.31
C ALA A 136 3.11 -9.27 -15.76
N LEU A 137 4.36 -8.84 -15.64
CA LEU A 137 5.57 -9.64 -15.73
C LEU A 137 6.24 -9.67 -14.37
N PHE A 138 6.76 -10.82 -13.96
CA PHE A 138 7.41 -11.00 -12.67
C PHE A 138 8.91 -11.29 -12.85
N SER A 139 9.71 -10.64 -12.03
CA SER A 139 11.15 -10.90 -11.94
C SER A 139 11.46 -11.78 -10.73
N TYR A 140 12.36 -12.73 -10.93
CA TYR A 140 12.81 -13.66 -9.89
C TYR A 140 14.33 -13.56 -9.71
N SER A 141 14.83 -13.96 -8.55
CA SER A 141 16.24 -13.96 -8.23
C SER A 141 16.61 -15.21 -7.41
N PRO A 142 17.78 -15.83 -7.64
CA PRO A 142 18.32 -16.89 -6.78
C PRO A 142 18.50 -16.43 -5.32
N LEU A 143 18.64 -15.11 -5.08
CA LEU A 143 18.71 -14.53 -3.74
C LEU A 143 17.39 -14.61 -2.98
N SER A 144 16.26 -14.83 -3.67
CA SER A 144 14.95 -15.09 -3.05
C SER A 144 14.82 -16.57 -2.69
N LEU A 145 15.40 -16.96 -1.57
CA LEU A 145 15.60 -18.37 -1.18
C LEU A 145 14.31 -19.20 -1.01
N ASN A 146 13.14 -18.55 -0.92
CA ASN A 146 11.83 -19.21 -0.92
C ASN A 146 11.09 -19.07 -2.27
N GLY A 147 11.78 -18.61 -3.34
CA GLY A 147 11.24 -18.51 -4.68
C GLY A 147 10.17 -17.43 -4.88
N GLY A 148 10.02 -16.49 -3.95
CA GLY A 148 9.13 -15.34 -4.13
C GLY A 148 9.68 -14.38 -5.18
N GLU A 149 8.79 -13.73 -5.94
CA GLU A 149 9.15 -12.71 -6.90
C GLU A 149 9.86 -11.53 -6.22
N VAL A 150 10.88 -10.98 -6.90
CA VAL A 150 11.67 -9.84 -6.41
C VAL A 150 11.30 -8.54 -7.12
N GLY A 151 10.52 -8.61 -8.19
CA GLY A 151 10.01 -7.46 -8.91
C GLY A 151 8.74 -7.80 -9.67
N VAL A 152 8.03 -6.76 -10.07
CA VAL A 152 6.85 -6.84 -10.92
C VAL A 152 6.74 -5.59 -11.78
N ASP A 153 6.52 -5.78 -13.08
CA ASP A 153 6.19 -4.75 -14.06
C ASP A 153 4.73 -4.95 -14.48
N MET A 154 3.93 -3.87 -14.45
CA MET A 154 2.50 -3.97 -14.71
C MET A 154 2.00 -2.87 -15.63
N LEU A 155 1.00 -3.22 -16.47
CA LEU A 155 0.10 -2.28 -17.10
C LEU A 155 -1.27 -2.38 -16.44
N LEU A 156 -1.86 -1.23 -16.17
CA LEU A 156 -3.12 -1.10 -15.45
C LEU A 156 -4.11 -0.26 -16.25
N LYS A 157 -5.39 -0.65 -16.21
CA LYS A 157 -6.49 0.20 -16.66
C LYS A 157 -7.48 0.39 -15.52
N PHE A 158 -7.80 1.62 -15.23
CA PHE A 158 -8.75 1.98 -14.18
C PHE A 158 -10.16 2.13 -14.75
N LYS A 159 -11.18 1.95 -13.91
CA LYS A 159 -12.59 2.18 -14.31
C LYS A 159 -12.85 3.61 -14.78
N SER A 160 -12.06 4.56 -14.32
CA SER A 160 -12.09 5.97 -14.75
C SER A 160 -11.59 6.20 -16.18
N GLY A 161 -11.04 5.18 -16.85
CA GLY A 161 -10.37 5.27 -18.15
C GLY A 161 -8.88 5.65 -18.05
N VAL A 162 -8.37 5.95 -16.88
CA VAL A 162 -6.93 6.20 -16.63
C VAL A 162 -6.15 4.94 -16.95
N ILE A 163 -5.00 5.10 -17.61
CA ILE A 163 -4.02 4.03 -17.83
C ILE A 163 -2.86 4.22 -16.85
N GLY A 164 -2.28 3.11 -16.38
CA GLY A 164 -1.12 3.15 -15.49
C GLY A 164 -0.06 2.15 -15.88
N ASN A 165 1.19 2.48 -15.57
CA ASN A 165 2.30 1.54 -15.57
C ASN A 165 3.00 1.55 -14.21
N VAL A 166 3.49 0.39 -13.82
CA VAL A 166 4.16 0.18 -12.53
C VAL A 166 5.42 -0.62 -12.75
N HIS A 167 6.52 -0.15 -12.19
CA HIS A 167 7.73 -0.91 -11.96
C HIS A 167 8.00 -0.99 -10.46
N VAL A 168 8.22 -2.19 -9.94
CA VAL A 168 8.60 -2.43 -8.54
C VAL A 168 9.72 -3.44 -8.49
N SER A 169 10.82 -3.12 -7.81
CA SER A 169 11.91 -4.04 -7.56
C SER A 169 12.41 -3.91 -6.11
N CYS A 170 12.40 -5.02 -5.38
CA CYS A 170 13.06 -5.11 -4.09
C CYS A 170 14.49 -5.71 -4.18
N ASN A 171 15.03 -5.77 -5.40
CA ASN A 171 16.37 -6.28 -5.70
C ASN A 171 17.21 -5.29 -6.51
N SER A 172 17.22 -4.02 -6.11
CA SER A 172 17.97 -2.92 -6.74
C SER A 172 19.13 -2.47 -5.83
N PRO A 173 20.30 -3.16 -5.85
CA PRO A 173 21.41 -2.87 -4.94
C PRO A 173 21.95 -1.43 -5.10
N GLY A 174 22.08 -0.72 -3.97
CA GLY A 174 22.64 0.63 -3.95
C GLY A 174 21.71 1.71 -4.51
N TYR A 175 20.50 1.37 -4.91
CA TYR A 175 19.53 2.30 -5.47
C TYR A 175 18.23 2.30 -4.65
N VAL A 176 17.74 3.50 -4.30
CA VAL A 176 16.46 3.70 -3.63
C VAL A 176 15.70 4.79 -4.35
N ARG A 177 14.47 4.48 -4.75
CA ARG A 177 13.56 5.43 -5.37
C ARG A 177 12.12 5.00 -5.16
N HIS A 178 11.27 5.91 -4.75
CA HIS A 178 9.83 5.75 -4.80
C HIS A 178 9.23 6.97 -5.48
N ARG A 179 8.76 6.80 -6.70
CA ARG A 179 8.23 7.87 -7.54
C ARG A 179 6.85 7.51 -8.05
N LEU A 180 5.92 8.45 -7.88
CA LEU A 180 4.62 8.44 -8.54
C LEU A 180 4.53 9.67 -9.45
N MET A 181 4.10 9.47 -10.68
CA MET A 181 3.86 10.55 -11.64
C MET A 181 2.42 10.49 -12.13
N PHE A 182 1.72 11.61 -12.00
CA PHE A 182 0.33 11.77 -12.39
C PHE A 182 0.28 12.75 -13.56
N ILE A 183 -0.04 12.27 -14.77
CA ILE A 183 -0.19 13.09 -15.97
C ILE A 183 -1.66 13.48 -16.09
N CYS A 184 -1.93 14.77 -16.01
CA CYS A 184 -3.24 15.35 -16.14
C CYS A 184 -3.37 16.12 -17.46
N GLU A 185 -4.55 16.62 -17.78
CA GLU A 185 -4.83 17.36 -19.03
C GLU A 185 -3.96 18.60 -19.24
N ARG A 186 -3.61 19.31 -18.16
CA ARG A 186 -2.92 20.62 -18.22
C ARG A 186 -1.65 20.67 -17.38
N GLY A 187 -1.14 19.53 -16.95
CA GLY A 187 0.08 19.49 -16.16
C GLY A 187 0.38 18.11 -15.59
N VAL A 188 1.52 18.01 -14.94
CA VAL A 188 2.02 16.78 -14.34
C VAL A 188 2.31 17.03 -12.85
N VAL A 189 1.93 16.08 -12.01
CA VAL A 189 2.30 16.06 -10.59
C VAL A 189 3.24 14.88 -10.36
N VAL A 190 4.40 15.14 -9.80
CA VAL A 190 5.39 14.13 -9.41
C VAL A 190 5.53 14.13 -7.89
N LEU A 191 5.38 12.98 -7.29
CA LEU A 191 5.65 12.71 -5.87
C LEU A 191 6.83 11.74 -5.82
N GLU A 192 7.96 12.17 -5.29
CA GLU A 192 9.19 11.38 -5.34
C GLU A 192 9.97 11.41 -4.04
N ASN A 193 10.55 10.27 -3.70
CA ASN A 193 11.51 10.07 -2.64
C ASN A 193 12.69 9.24 -3.17
N LYS A 194 13.92 9.57 -2.75
CA LYS A 194 15.17 8.94 -3.26
C LYS A 194 16.04 8.32 -2.16
N ASN A 195 15.67 8.44 -0.90
CA ASN A 195 16.58 8.08 0.19
C ASN A 195 15.89 7.58 1.48
N SER A 196 14.58 7.41 1.46
CA SER A 196 13.81 6.94 2.61
C SER A 196 12.64 6.07 2.13
N ILE A 197 11.99 5.37 3.04
CA ILE A 197 10.80 4.57 2.72
C ILE A 197 9.55 5.45 2.77
N VAL A 198 9.39 6.27 3.81
CA VAL A 198 8.18 7.05 4.06
C VAL A 198 8.41 8.55 4.24
N ASP A 199 9.63 8.98 4.53
CA ASP A 199 9.98 10.39 4.70
C ASP A 199 10.56 11.02 3.43
N ASN A 200 10.74 12.35 3.47
CA ASN A 200 11.43 13.12 2.45
C ASN A 200 10.79 13.08 1.05
N PHE A 201 9.50 12.81 0.97
CA PHE A 201 8.79 12.99 -0.29
C PHE A 201 8.79 14.46 -0.71
N VAL A 202 9.02 14.69 -2.00
CA VAL A 202 8.96 16.01 -2.64
C VAL A 202 7.87 15.98 -3.68
N ILE A 203 7.03 17.01 -3.70
CA ILE A 203 6.04 17.22 -4.75
C ILE A 203 6.58 18.24 -5.73
N THR A 204 6.66 17.85 -7.00
CA THR A 204 6.97 18.76 -8.10
C THR A 204 5.81 18.77 -9.07
N THR A 205 5.40 19.95 -9.51
CA THR A 205 4.38 20.10 -10.55
C THR A 205 4.98 20.75 -11.79
N TYR A 206 4.45 20.39 -12.95
CA TYR A 206 4.85 20.93 -14.25
C TYR A 206 3.59 21.38 -14.99
N ASP A 207 3.59 22.58 -15.50
CA ASP A 207 2.56 23.12 -16.36
C ASP A 207 3.18 24.06 -17.42
N GLN A 208 2.37 24.78 -18.18
CA GLN A 208 2.87 25.73 -19.20
C GLN A 208 3.74 26.85 -18.64
N ARG A 209 3.68 27.12 -17.33
CA ARG A 209 4.51 28.12 -16.64
C ARG A 209 5.84 27.54 -16.14
N GLY A 210 6.06 26.23 -16.33
CA GLY A 210 7.29 25.55 -15.98
C GLY A 210 7.19 24.63 -14.77
N LYS A 211 8.30 24.46 -14.08
CA LYS A 211 8.47 23.56 -12.92
C LYS A 211 8.27 24.31 -11.61
N HIS A 212 7.46 23.74 -10.71
CA HIS A 212 7.20 24.29 -9.38
C HIS A 212 7.32 23.21 -8.31
N VAL A 213 8.01 23.52 -7.20
CA VAL A 213 8.06 22.66 -6.02
C VAL A 213 6.93 23.07 -5.08
N VAL A 214 6.08 22.11 -4.69
CA VAL A 214 4.98 22.35 -3.76
C VAL A 214 5.46 22.13 -2.33
N LYS A 215 5.47 23.19 -1.54
CA LYS A 215 5.79 23.10 -0.10
C LYS A 215 4.62 22.53 0.66
N VAL A 216 4.88 21.57 1.53
CA VAL A 216 3.90 20.96 2.44
C VAL A 216 4.40 21.13 3.86
N ARG A 217 3.49 21.52 4.77
CA ARG A 217 3.81 21.53 6.20
C ARG A 217 3.89 20.07 6.67
N LYS A 218 5.10 19.66 7.01
CA LYS A 218 5.33 18.31 7.58
C LYS A 218 4.83 18.25 9.02
N ASP A 219 4.44 17.07 9.44
CA ASP A 219 4.21 16.80 10.86
C ASP A 219 5.53 16.96 11.61
N LYS A 220 5.45 17.58 12.79
CA LYS A 220 6.62 17.66 13.67
C LYS A 220 7.00 16.25 14.11
N ASP A 221 8.25 15.87 13.89
CA ASP A 221 8.83 14.71 14.53
C ASP A 221 9.11 15.07 15.98
N LEU A 222 8.37 14.49 16.91
CA LEU A 222 8.48 14.79 18.33
C LEU A 222 9.40 13.81 19.06
N THR A 223 9.92 12.79 18.34
CA THR A 223 10.68 11.69 18.94
C THR A 223 11.74 11.19 17.96
N ASN A 224 12.84 10.64 18.48
CA ASN A 224 13.84 9.90 17.71
C ASN A 224 13.37 8.48 17.35
N GLU A 225 12.08 8.31 17.03
CA GLU A 225 11.47 7.05 16.65
C GLU A 225 11.68 6.77 15.15
N ASP A 226 11.42 5.52 14.75
CA ASP A 226 11.36 5.15 13.32
C ASP A 226 10.38 6.08 12.56
N GLU A 227 10.76 6.51 11.37
CA GLU A 227 10.01 7.48 10.56
C GLU A 227 8.54 7.07 10.28
N ARG A 228 8.21 5.78 10.39
CA ARG A 228 6.85 5.25 10.21
C ARG A 228 5.96 5.44 11.43
N VAL A 229 6.52 5.52 12.64
CA VAL A 229 5.75 5.56 13.88
C VAL A 229 4.76 6.72 13.91
N LYS A 230 5.17 7.91 13.48
CA LYS A 230 4.28 9.09 13.41
C LYS A 230 3.09 8.89 12.47
N ILE A 231 3.25 8.08 11.42
CA ILE A 231 2.23 7.80 10.42
C ILE A 231 1.27 6.72 10.93
N VAL A 232 1.82 5.61 11.42
CA VAL A 232 1.05 4.50 12.02
C VAL A 232 0.24 4.99 13.22
N ARG A 233 0.79 5.91 14.03
CA ARG A 233 0.07 6.52 15.17
C ARG A 233 -1.22 7.23 14.71
N LYS A 234 -1.24 7.89 13.54
CA LYS A 234 -2.47 8.52 13.01
C LYS A 234 -3.52 7.47 12.63
N LEU A 235 -3.08 6.36 12.03
CA LEU A 235 -3.99 5.26 11.71
C LEU A 235 -4.52 4.58 12.98
N ALA A 236 -3.65 4.34 13.95
CA ALA A 236 -4.03 3.78 15.25
C ALA A 236 -5.03 4.68 15.99
N GLN A 237 -4.81 6.00 16.02
CA GLN A 237 -5.75 6.94 16.62
C GLN A 237 -7.11 6.90 15.90
N ARG A 238 -7.10 6.93 14.56
CA ARG A 238 -8.34 6.79 13.76
C ARG A 238 -9.09 5.49 14.05
N PHE A 239 -8.35 4.39 14.26
CA PHE A 239 -8.94 3.11 14.61
C PHE A 239 -9.61 3.18 15.99
N VAL A 240 -8.94 3.74 17.00
CA VAL A 240 -9.50 3.92 18.36
C VAL A 240 -10.75 4.80 18.31
N ASP A 241 -10.68 5.93 17.59
CA ASP A 241 -11.83 6.84 17.42
C ASP A 241 -13.01 6.14 16.73
N ALA A 242 -12.73 5.34 15.72
CA ALA A 242 -13.75 4.56 15.00
C ALA A 242 -14.39 3.50 15.92
N CYS A 243 -13.60 2.80 16.72
CA CYS A 243 -14.11 1.84 17.71
C CYS A 243 -15.04 2.52 18.72
N SER A 244 -14.61 3.66 19.29
CA SER A 244 -15.37 4.43 20.28
C SER A 244 -16.69 4.97 19.70
N ASN A 245 -16.70 5.36 18.43
CA ASN A 245 -17.87 5.88 17.72
C ASN A 245 -18.71 4.80 17.01
N LYS A 246 -18.36 3.51 17.16
CA LYS A 246 -19.03 2.37 16.49
C LYS A 246 -19.12 2.54 14.96
N LYS A 247 -18.05 3.05 14.34
CA LYS A 247 -17.93 3.29 12.91
C LYS A 247 -16.84 2.41 12.31
N GLN A 248 -16.88 2.20 11.00
CA GLN A 248 -15.75 1.62 10.30
C GLN A 248 -14.71 2.71 10.00
N MET A 249 -13.44 2.34 10.02
CA MET A 249 -12.37 3.21 9.53
C MET A 249 -12.02 2.88 8.06
N ILE A 250 -11.25 3.77 7.45
CA ILE A 250 -10.57 3.56 6.17
C ILE A 250 -9.08 3.84 6.41
N PRO A 251 -8.19 2.88 6.04
CA PRO A 251 -8.46 1.58 5.40
C PRO A 251 -8.99 0.51 6.35
N SER A 252 -9.93 -0.30 5.89
CA SER A 252 -10.60 -1.38 6.61
C SER A 252 -10.18 -2.77 6.12
N PHE A 253 -10.69 -3.85 6.70
CA PHE A 253 -10.54 -5.19 6.16
C PHE A 253 -11.16 -5.33 4.75
N GLY A 254 -12.18 -4.54 4.41
CA GLY A 254 -12.70 -4.48 3.06
C GLY A 254 -11.68 -4.00 2.04
N ASP A 255 -10.85 -3.02 2.42
CA ASP A 255 -9.75 -2.53 1.58
C ASP A 255 -8.63 -3.58 1.50
N GLY A 256 -8.32 -4.26 2.61
CA GLY A 256 -7.39 -5.39 2.63
C GLY A 256 -7.84 -6.56 1.74
N LEU A 257 -9.13 -6.90 1.78
CA LEU A 257 -9.74 -7.88 0.88
C LEU A 257 -9.61 -7.46 -0.58
N ARG A 258 -9.92 -6.19 -0.90
CA ARG A 258 -9.78 -5.67 -2.27
C ARG A 258 -8.36 -5.78 -2.79
N VAL A 259 -7.39 -5.44 -1.98
CA VAL A 259 -5.97 -5.60 -2.33
C VAL A 259 -5.62 -7.07 -2.57
N GLN A 260 -6.12 -7.98 -1.74
CA GLN A 260 -5.90 -9.42 -1.92
C GLN A 260 -6.54 -9.95 -3.21
N GLU A 261 -7.73 -9.47 -3.59
CA GLU A 261 -8.37 -9.78 -4.88
C GLU A 261 -7.50 -9.35 -6.06
N LEU A 262 -6.91 -8.16 -5.98
CA LEU A 262 -6.00 -7.67 -7.01
C LEU A 262 -4.73 -8.52 -7.10
N ILE A 263 -4.12 -8.88 -5.97
CA ILE A 263 -2.93 -9.75 -5.94
C ILE A 263 -3.20 -11.09 -6.63
N GLU A 264 -4.31 -11.76 -6.29
CA GLU A 264 -4.69 -13.04 -6.92
C GLU A 264 -4.96 -12.86 -8.43
N THR A 265 -5.67 -11.80 -8.80
CA THR A 265 -5.97 -11.49 -10.22
C THR A 265 -4.69 -11.23 -11.00
N ILE A 266 -3.74 -10.48 -10.46
CA ILE A 266 -2.47 -10.16 -11.12
C ILE A 266 -1.65 -11.44 -11.29
N ARG A 267 -1.55 -12.29 -10.26
CA ARG A 267 -0.83 -13.55 -10.33
C ARG A 267 -1.45 -14.56 -11.30
N SER A 268 -2.78 -14.58 -11.42
CA SER A 268 -3.48 -15.49 -12.34
C SER A 268 -3.36 -15.06 -13.82
N LYS A 269 -3.08 -13.78 -14.10
CA LYS A 269 -2.97 -13.19 -15.44
C LYS A 269 -1.54 -12.80 -15.80
N LYS A 270 -0.55 -13.49 -15.22
CA LYS A 270 0.84 -13.32 -15.65
C LYS A 270 0.99 -13.75 -17.10
N ILE A 271 1.77 -12.97 -17.86
CA ILE A 271 2.14 -13.26 -19.25
C ILE A 271 3.27 -14.29 -19.26
#